data_f2026b3bde2c556ffe41fd64194b2af0
#
_entry.id   f2026b3bde2c556ffe41fd64194b2af0
#
_cell.length_a   1.000
_cell.length_b   1.000
_cell.length_c   1.000
_cell.angle_alpha   90.00
_cell.angle_beta   90.00
_cell.angle_gamma   90.00
#
_symmetry.space_group_name_H-M   'P 1'
#
loop_
_entity.id
_entity.type
_entity.pdbx_description
1 polymer ?
#
loop_
_entity_poly.entity_id
_entity_poly.type
_entity_poly.pdbx_seq_one_letter_code
_entity_poly.pdbx_strand_id
1 'polypeptide(L)'
;MPVYADLSGASKYANLSGKSNVDTYRELKEGIEVTFNDGSVYTYTHASAGKSNVNLMKRLANQGHGLNGFINVVVRKLYESKA
;
A
#
# COMPACT_ATOMS: atom_id res chain seq x y z
N MET A 1 8.48 6.07 -15.53
CA MET A 1 8.60 5.98 -14.90
C MET A 1 8.58 6.29 -14.53
N PRO A 2 9.00 6.10 -14.51
CA PRO A 2 9.42 6.19 -13.90
C PRO A 2 9.53 6.23 -13.56
N VAL A 3 9.83 6.33 -13.68
CA VAL A 3 10.10 6.15 -13.08
C VAL A 3 10.03 5.83 -12.77
N TYR A 4 10.40 5.62 -12.98
CA TYR A 4 10.51 5.02 -12.28
C TYR A 4 10.76 5.14 -11.69
N ALA A 5 10.95 5.68 -11.69
CA ALA A 5 11.26 5.39 -10.98
C ALA A 5 11.63 5.10 -10.43
N ASP A 6 12.09 5.52 -9.99
CA ASP A 6 12.63 5.01 -9.28
C ASP A 6 12.85 3.89 -9.29
N LEU A 7 13.92 3.84 -9.07
CA LEU A 7 14.17 2.52 -9.49
C LEU A 7 13.65 1.50 -8.52
N SER A 8 13.57 1.82 -7.27
CA SER A 8 12.90 0.99 -6.28
C SER A 8 11.41 0.92 -6.56
N GLY A 9 10.89 1.91 -7.27
CA GLY A 9 9.48 2.01 -7.56
C GLY A 9 8.63 2.40 -6.39
N ALA A 10 9.21 2.65 -5.22
CA ALA A 10 8.45 3.02 -4.04
C ALA A 10 8.13 4.52 -4.04
N SER A 11 6.91 4.85 -3.68
CA SER A 11 6.45 6.22 -3.56
C SER A 11 6.19 6.54 -2.09
N LYS A 12 6.52 7.75 -1.68
CA LYS A 12 6.24 8.19 -0.32
C LYS A 12 4.74 8.41 -0.16
N TYR A 13 4.14 7.81 0.88
CA TYR A 13 2.74 8.05 1.19
C TYR A 13 2.63 9.43 1.83
N ALA A 14 1.75 10.27 1.29
CA ALA A 14 1.65 11.66 1.73
C ALA A 14 1.17 11.82 3.18
N ASN A 15 0.33 10.86 3.66
CA ASN A 15 -0.13 10.86 5.06
C ASN A 15 -0.78 12.20 5.43
N LEU A 16 -1.77 12.62 4.66
CA LEU A 16 -2.41 13.93 4.82
C LEU A 16 -3.05 14.10 6.19
N SER A 17 -3.55 13.01 6.80
CA SER A 17 -4.13 13.09 8.15
C SER A 17 -3.07 13.23 9.24
N GLY A 18 -1.82 12.88 8.95
CA GLY A 18 -0.74 12.89 9.92
C GLY A 18 -0.79 11.74 10.92
N LYS A 19 -1.74 10.82 10.77
CA LYS A 19 -1.97 9.75 11.74
C LYS A 19 -1.75 8.36 11.18
N SER A 20 -1.29 8.25 9.95
CA SER A 20 -1.06 6.96 9.32
C SER A 20 0.29 6.39 9.72
N ASN A 21 0.36 5.07 9.84
CA ASN A 21 1.61 4.36 10.05
C ASN A 21 2.25 3.95 8.73
N VAL A 22 1.64 4.29 7.60
CA VAL A 22 2.18 3.97 6.27
C VAL A 22 3.29 4.94 5.92
N ASP A 23 4.45 4.40 5.54
CA ASP A 23 5.60 5.22 5.14
C ASP A 23 5.68 5.34 3.62
N THR A 24 5.81 4.21 2.93
CA THR A 24 5.90 4.19 1.48
C THR A 24 5.01 3.09 0.92
N TYR A 25 4.77 3.14 -0.39
CA TYR A 25 4.03 2.09 -1.06
C TYR A 25 4.58 1.93 -2.47
N ARG A 26 4.36 0.76 -3.05
CA ARG A 26 4.74 0.49 -4.43
C ARG A 26 3.61 -0.27 -5.10
N GLU A 27 3.14 0.27 -6.23
CA GLU A 27 2.10 -0.40 -7.00
C GLU A 27 2.71 -1.51 -7.83
N LEU A 28 2.09 -2.68 -7.76
CA LEU A 28 2.49 -3.84 -8.54
C LEU A 28 1.41 -4.09 -9.58
N LYS A 29 1.73 -4.86 -10.61
CA LYS A 29 0.76 -5.16 -11.65
C LYS A 29 -0.51 -5.76 -11.07
N GLU A 30 -0.37 -6.70 -10.13
CA GLU A 30 -1.51 -7.40 -9.54
C GLU A 30 -1.58 -7.22 -8.04
N GLY A 31 -1.06 -6.10 -7.54
CA GLY A 31 -1.06 -5.89 -6.11
C GLY A 31 -0.48 -4.55 -5.70
N ILE A 32 -0.24 -4.43 -4.42
CA ILE A 32 0.39 -3.25 -3.83
C ILE A 32 1.26 -3.70 -2.65
N GLU A 33 2.44 -3.11 -2.56
CA GLU A 33 3.35 -3.36 -1.45
C GLU A 33 3.35 -2.12 -0.56
N VAL A 34 3.12 -2.32 0.72
CA VAL A 34 3.02 -1.20 1.67
C VAL A 34 4.08 -1.37 2.74
N THR A 35 4.91 -0.34 2.94
CA THR A 35 5.92 -0.32 3.97
C THR A 35 5.45 0.60 5.09
N PHE A 36 5.44 0.07 6.31
CA PHE A 36 5.01 0.83 7.48
C PHE A 36 6.20 1.49 8.17
N ASN A 37 5.92 2.43 9.06
CA ASN A 37 6.96 3.21 9.74
C ASN A 37 7.91 2.36 10.59
N ASP A 38 7.48 1.18 11.02
CA ASP A 38 8.32 0.26 11.79
C ASP A 38 9.21 -0.62 10.92
N GLY A 39 9.16 -0.43 9.59
CA GLY A 39 9.94 -1.22 8.66
C GLY A 39 9.25 -2.45 8.12
N SER A 40 8.06 -2.78 8.62
CA SER A 40 7.31 -3.93 8.12
C SER A 40 6.85 -3.69 6.68
N VAL A 41 6.96 -4.72 5.85
CA VAL A 41 6.54 -4.66 4.45
C VAL A 41 5.46 -5.71 4.23
N TYR A 42 4.27 -5.26 3.82
CA TYR A 42 3.15 -6.14 3.54
C TYR A 42 2.80 -6.06 2.06
N THR A 43 2.58 -7.20 1.43
CA THR A 43 2.19 -7.25 0.02
C THR A 43 0.76 -7.80 -0.07
N TYR A 44 -0.10 -7.04 -0.72
CA TYR A 44 -1.50 -7.43 -0.96
C TYR A 44 -1.66 -7.63 -2.46
N THR A 45 -2.21 -8.78 -2.85
CA THR A 45 -2.37 -9.11 -4.27
C THR A 45 -3.84 -9.30 -4.60
N HIS A 46 -4.16 -9.32 -5.91
CA HIS A 46 -5.51 -9.64 -6.34
C HIS A 46 -5.94 -11.00 -5.80
N ALA A 47 -5.01 -11.95 -5.75
CA ALA A 47 -5.32 -13.30 -5.26
C ALA A 47 -5.56 -13.32 -3.76
N SER A 48 -4.82 -12.53 -2.98
CA SER A 48 -4.93 -12.57 -1.52
C SER A 48 -6.01 -11.65 -0.96
N ALA A 49 -6.15 -10.47 -1.53
CA ALA A 49 -7.04 -9.44 -0.98
C ALA A 49 -8.24 -9.12 -1.89
N GLY A 50 -8.19 -9.54 -3.15
CA GLY A 50 -9.22 -9.23 -4.12
C GLY A 50 -8.89 -8.00 -4.94
N LYS A 51 -9.22 -8.07 -6.23
CA LYS A 51 -8.89 -6.99 -7.16
C LYS A 51 -9.51 -5.66 -6.76
N SER A 52 -10.77 -5.66 -6.33
CA SER A 52 -11.45 -4.43 -5.94
C SER A 52 -10.77 -3.77 -4.76
N ASN A 53 -10.37 -4.57 -3.76
CA ASN A 53 -9.69 -4.05 -2.58
C ASN A 53 -8.31 -3.49 -2.94
N VAL A 54 -7.56 -4.20 -3.79
CA VAL A 54 -6.24 -3.73 -4.20
C VAL A 54 -6.35 -2.43 -4.99
N ASN A 55 -7.32 -2.33 -5.90
CA ASN A 55 -7.51 -1.11 -6.68
C ASN A 55 -7.88 0.08 -5.78
N LEU A 56 -8.71 -0.17 -4.77
CA LEU A 56 -9.05 0.89 -3.83
C LEU A 56 -7.83 1.29 -2.99
N MET A 57 -7.02 0.32 -2.58
CA MET A 57 -5.79 0.63 -1.85
C MET A 57 -4.85 1.50 -2.67
N LYS A 58 -4.71 1.22 -3.96
CA LYS A 58 -3.88 2.04 -4.84
C LYS A 58 -4.40 3.47 -4.92
N ARG A 59 -5.72 3.61 -5.01
CA ARG A 59 -6.34 4.94 -5.04
C ARG A 59 -6.08 5.70 -3.75
N LEU A 60 -6.30 5.05 -2.60
CA LEU A 60 -6.07 5.68 -1.31
C LEU A 60 -4.60 6.03 -1.11
N ALA A 61 -3.70 5.16 -1.55
CA ALA A 61 -2.28 5.43 -1.47
C ALA A 61 -1.90 6.68 -2.27
N ASN A 62 -2.43 6.79 -3.49
CA ASN A 62 -2.14 7.92 -4.35
C ASN A 62 -2.75 9.23 -3.81
N GLN A 63 -3.88 9.14 -3.10
CA GLN A 63 -4.50 10.28 -2.47
C GLN A 63 -3.76 10.72 -1.20
N GLY A 64 -2.97 9.81 -0.60
CA GLY A 64 -2.25 10.09 0.64
C GLY A 64 -3.15 10.15 1.86
N HIS A 65 -4.31 9.50 1.81
CA HIS A 65 -5.31 9.58 2.87
C HIS A 65 -6.15 8.32 2.92
N GLY A 66 -6.39 7.79 4.12
CA GLY A 66 -7.32 6.69 4.34
C GLY A 66 -6.77 5.29 4.18
N LEU A 67 -5.55 5.13 3.67
CA LEU A 67 -5.00 3.81 3.42
C LEU A 67 -4.82 2.99 4.70
N ASN A 68 -4.29 3.59 5.75
CA ASN A 68 -4.04 2.87 7.00
C ASN A 68 -5.35 2.35 7.61
N GLY A 69 -6.39 3.18 7.63
CA GLY A 69 -7.69 2.76 8.14
C GLY A 69 -8.29 1.63 7.32
N PHE A 70 -8.18 1.72 6.00
CA PHE A 70 -8.69 0.67 5.12
C PHE A 70 -7.97 -0.66 5.38
N ILE A 71 -6.64 -0.62 5.52
CA ILE A 71 -5.87 -1.82 5.81
C ILE A 71 -6.34 -2.45 7.12
N ASN A 72 -6.48 -1.64 8.16
CA ASN A 72 -6.83 -2.16 9.48
C ASN A 72 -8.22 -2.76 9.55
N VAL A 73 -9.15 -2.25 8.75
CA VAL A 73 -10.55 -2.66 8.83
C VAL A 73 -10.91 -3.72 7.78
N VAL A 74 -10.43 -3.56 6.54
CA VAL A 74 -10.90 -4.36 5.43
C VAL A 74 -9.95 -5.49 5.05
N VAL A 75 -8.67 -5.19 4.87
CA VAL A 75 -7.72 -6.18 4.35
C VAL A 75 -6.73 -6.68 5.40
N ARG A 76 -6.93 -6.34 6.61
CA ARG A 76 -6.07 -6.59 7.76
C ARG A 76 -5.13 -7.79 7.67
N LYS A 77 -5.67 -8.98 7.40
CA LYS A 77 -4.90 -10.22 7.32
C LYS A 77 -4.87 -10.81 5.92
N LEU A 78 -5.30 -10.04 4.93
CA LEU A 78 -5.40 -10.52 3.57
C LEU A 78 -4.13 -10.27 2.75
N TYR A 79 -3.01 -10.06 3.42
CA TYR A 79 -1.74 -9.91 2.72
C TYR A 79 -1.26 -11.26 2.22
N GLU A 80 -0.56 -11.24 1.08
CA GLU A 80 0.03 -12.45 0.52
C GLU A 80 1.35 -12.76 1.22
N SER A 81 2.12 -11.70 1.55
CA SER A 81 3.38 -11.88 2.24
C SER A 81 3.64 -10.69 3.17
N LYS A 82 4.50 -10.94 4.14
CA LYS A 82 4.92 -9.95 5.13
C LYS A 82 6.41 -10.12 5.36
N ALA A 83 7.11 -9.03 5.26
CA ALA A 83 8.57 -9.05 5.49
C ALA A 83 8.99 -8.07 6.57
#